data_348bd6f129eea03fe0aa1ddff2211848
#
_entry.id   348bd6f129eea03fe0aa1ddff2211848
#
_cell.length_a   1.000
_cell.length_b   1.000
_cell.length_c   1.000
_cell.angle_alpha   90.00
_cell.angle_beta   90.00
_cell.angle_gamma   90.00
#
_symmetry.space_group_name_H-M   'P 1'
#
loop_
_entity.id
_entity.type
_entity.pdbx_description
1 polymer ?
#
loop_
_entity_poly.entity_id
_entity_poly.type
_entity_poly.pdbx_seq_one_letter_code
_entity_poly.pdbx_strand_id
1 'polypeptide(L)'
;MVGQVDHDRAVGLLDHAQSLGSDGILVRPSLLGLKDPGLEDLRRFSEAAHLRGLRVIARLSGALGPVTGRHAHDDNPLTAGHEALGPGLIERAEGFIDAGVDGIDLGAILPPEVSQETDLDLLSRTCAELLMLVSSSTPDGILGADVTAEYGDSLRHHLQKDWFHHLRNDRLFLTRWDADSIARHLKASLEEYERFGAPPAWRVMPPYRYHPDLEPSDDRRWFVTDRATRLRRGTALQTLMLALPGAVYLRQGDEVGILDDDKDDSPMSLLQEVTRLADEQGDLLGSPVATVRHASHLRRERQLPHAPMAFVSGMEWCPDDALSILVRDMLVLTNTTSTSIGLPEHAEVLLASHELAHTDGRLIVPPTTTVWCVADTVA
;
A
#
# COMPACT_ATOMS: atom_id res chain seq x y z
N MET A 1 -34.00 -2.89 -1.75
CA MET A 1 -33.37 -2.92 -3.10
C MET A 1 -32.03 -2.18 -3.16
N VAL A 2 -31.85 -1.07 -2.43
CA VAL A 2 -30.53 -0.35 -2.43
C VAL A 2 -29.42 -1.21 -1.86
N GLY A 3 -29.64 -1.95 -0.77
CA GLY A 3 -28.62 -2.78 -0.14
C GLY A 3 -28.15 -3.98 -1.00
N GLN A 4 -29.03 -4.58 -1.79
CA GLN A 4 -28.65 -5.72 -2.65
C GLN A 4 -27.78 -5.29 -3.83
N VAL A 5 -28.03 -4.12 -4.39
CA VAL A 5 -27.21 -3.56 -5.48
C VAL A 5 -25.80 -3.19 -4.98
N ASP A 6 -25.68 -2.68 -3.75
CA ASP A 6 -24.41 -2.31 -3.17
C ASP A 6 -23.60 -3.56 -2.80
N HIS A 7 -24.25 -4.63 -2.31
CA HIS A 7 -23.61 -5.91 -2.04
C HIS A 7 -23.03 -6.55 -3.32
N ASP A 8 -23.82 -6.65 -4.39
CA ASP A 8 -23.38 -7.25 -5.66
C ASP A 8 -22.17 -6.49 -6.25
N ARG A 9 -22.15 -5.18 -6.11
CA ARG A 9 -21.00 -4.35 -6.53
C ARG A 9 -19.78 -4.58 -5.65
N ALA A 10 -19.97 -4.68 -4.33
CA ALA A 10 -18.90 -4.98 -3.41
C ALA A 10 -18.28 -6.36 -3.71
N VAL A 11 -19.11 -7.35 -4.07
CA VAL A 11 -18.64 -8.68 -4.50
C VAL A 11 -17.82 -8.60 -5.79
N GLY A 12 -18.17 -7.72 -6.73
CA GLY A 12 -17.38 -7.50 -7.95
C GLY A 12 -15.92 -7.06 -7.68
N LEU A 13 -15.68 -6.33 -6.57
CA LEU A 13 -14.31 -5.99 -6.14
C LEU A 13 -13.49 -7.22 -5.77
N LEU A 14 -14.13 -8.28 -5.25
CA LEU A 14 -13.45 -9.49 -4.84
C LEU A 14 -12.86 -10.23 -6.04
N ASP A 15 -13.59 -10.28 -7.15
CA ASP A 15 -13.11 -10.89 -8.39
C ASP A 15 -11.92 -10.11 -8.97
N HIS A 16 -12.00 -8.78 -8.91
CA HIS A 16 -10.90 -7.91 -9.31
C HIS A 16 -9.66 -8.13 -8.42
N ALA A 17 -9.81 -8.07 -7.09
CA ALA A 17 -8.72 -8.29 -6.14
C ALA A 17 -8.08 -9.68 -6.31
N GLN A 18 -8.89 -10.73 -6.50
CA GLN A 18 -8.41 -12.07 -6.79
C GLN A 18 -7.63 -12.11 -8.10
N SER A 19 -8.11 -11.45 -9.15
CA SER A 19 -7.43 -11.39 -10.45
C SER A 19 -6.07 -10.70 -10.39
N LEU A 20 -5.90 -9.75 -9.48
CA LEU A 20 -4.63 -9.08 -9.22
C LEU A 20 -3.66 -9.97 -8.42
N GLY A 21 -4.09 -11.10 -7.89
CA GLY A 21 -3.27 -11.95 -7.02
C GLY A 21 -3.15 -11.42 -5.60
N SER A 22 -4.12 -10.65 -5.12
CA SER A 22 -4.16 -10.20 -3.72
C SER A 22 -4.38 -11.37 -2.76
N ASP A 23 -3.83 -11.27 -1.55
CA ASP A 23 -4.04 -12.25 -0.47
C ASP A 23 -5.22 -11.82 0.43
N GLY A 24 -5.62 -10.56 0.36
CA GLY A 24 -6.73 -10.01 1.13
C GLY A 24 -7.13 -8.61 0.70
N ILE A 25 -8.18 -8.11 1.31
CA ILE A 25 -8.71 -6.78 1.08
C ILE A 25 -8.90 -6.05 2.41
N LEU A 26 -8.55 -4.76 2.41
CA LEU A 26 -8.85 -3.86 3.50
C LEU A 26 -10.05 -3.01 3.10
N VAL A 27 -11.14 -3.17 3.83
CA VAL A 27 -12.42 -2.54 3.51
C VAL A 27 -12.90 -1.61 4.61
N ARG A 28 -13.70 -0.63 4.21
CA ARG A 28 -14.52 0.18 5.12
C ARG A 28 -15.98 -0.22 4.89
N PRO A 29 -16.56 -1.02 5.79
CA PRO A 29 -17.91 -1.52 5.61
C PRO A 29 -18.93 -0.42 5.28
N SER A 30 -18.84 0.72 5.96
CA SER A 30 -19.73 1.85 5.73
C SER A 30 -19.65 2.47 4.33
N LEU A 31 -18.49 2.42 3.67
CA LEU A 31 -18.31 2.95 2.32
C LEU A 31 -18.78 1.97 1.23
N LEU A 32 -18.78 0.69 1.54
CA LEU A 32 -19.29 -0.35 0.65
C LEU A 32 -20.80 -0.55 0.78
N GLY A 33 -21.50 0.26 1.58
CA GLY A 33 -22.92 0.10 1.82
C GLY A 33 -23.28 -1.04 2.79
N LEU A 34 -22.27 -1.70 3.40
CA LEU A 34 -22.45 -2.81 4.34
C LEU A 34 -22.79 -2.25 5.73
N LYS A 35 -23.98 -1.66 5.87
CA LYS A 35 -24.37 -0.85 7.04
C LYS A 35 -25.53 -1.42 7.86
N ASP A 36 -25.99 -2.60 7.51
CA ASP A 36 -27.12 -3.20 8.23
C ASP A 36 -26.76 -3.41 9.72
N PRO A 37 -27.71 -3.18 10.65
CA PRO A 37 -27.45 -3.23 12.08
C PRO A 37 -26.94 -4.60 12.58
N GLY A 38 -27.30 -5.67 11.89
CA GLY A 38 -26.89 -7.04 12.21
C GLY A 38 -25.60 -7.48 11.53
N LEU A 39 -24.93 -6.61 10.76
CA LEU A 39 -23.73 -6.92 9.99
C LEU A 39 -23.86 -8.13 9.05
N GLU A 40 -25.09 -8.45 8.64
CA GLU A 40 -25.36 -9.59 7.77
C GLU A 40 -24.77 -9.41 6.37
N ASP A 41 -24.78 -8.18 5.86
CA ASP A 41 -24.14 -7.86 4.58
C ASP A 41 -22.63 -8.01 4.66
N LEU A 42 -22.01 -7.63 5.79
CA LEU A 42 -20.58 -7.83 6.02
C LEU A 42 -20.24 -9.32 6.12
N ARG A 43 -21.08 -10.11 6.80
CA ARG A 43 -20.90 -11.56 6.90
C ARG A 43 -20.93 -12.22 5.52
N ARG A 44 -21.94 -11.92 4.69
CA ARG A 44 -22.03 -12.44 3.33
C ARG A 44 -20.86 -12.00 2.45
N PHE A 45 -20.39 -10.76 2.64
CA PHE A 45 -19.21 -10.26 1.94
C PHE A 45 -17.95 -11.01 2.36
N SER A 46 -17.74 -11.24 3.66
CA SER A 46 -16.59 -12.00 4.18
C SER A 46 -16.60 -13.44 3.68
N GLU A 47 -17.76 -14.11 3.72
CA GLU A 47 -17.93 -15.45 3.15
C GLU A 47 -17.59 -15.49 1.64
N ALA A 48 -18.05 -14.51 0.88
CA ALA A 48 -17.75 -14.40 -0.55
C ALA A 48 -16.26 -14.16 -0.82
N ALA A 49 -15.57 -13.42 0.05
CA ALA A 49 -14.13 -13.21 -0.01
C ALA A 49 -13.37 -14.51 0.30
N HIS A 50 -13.74 -15.21 1.34
CA HIS A 50 -13.13 -16.49 1.74
C HIS A 50 -13.26 -17.55 0.65
N LEU A 51 -14.40 -17.62 -0.03
CA LEU A 51 -14.59 -18.53 -1.18
C LEU A 51 -13.61 -18.25 -2.32
N ARG A 52 -13.03 -17.05 -2.38
CA ARG A 52 -12.00 -16.63 -3.35
C ARG A 52 -10.58 -16.72 -2.81
N GLY A 53 -10.42 -17.20 -1.58
CA GLY A 53 -9.13 -17.26 -0.89
C GLY A 53 -8.62 -15.89 -0.43
N LEU A 54 -9.50 -14.88 -0.32
CA LEU A 54 -9.17 -13.54 0.14
C LEU A 54 -9.49 -13.38 1.62
N ARG A 55 -8.58 -12.79 2.38
CA ARG A 55 -8.83 -12.32 3.74
C ARG A 55 -9.51 -10.95 3.74
N VAL A 56 -10.34 -10.70 4.74
CA VAL A 56 -11.02 -9.42 4.93
C VAL A 56 -10.50 -8.73 6.17
N ILE A 57 -9.94 -7.53 6.00
CA ILE A 57 -9.55 -6.66 7.12
C ILE A 57 -10.53 -5.49 7.14
N ALA A 58 -11.25 -5.32 8.25
CA ALA A 58 -12.25 -4.26 8.37
C ALA A 58 -11.65 -3.03 9.09
N ARG A 59 -11.75 -1.87 8.45
CA ARG A 59 -11.32 -0.61 9.03
C ARG A 59 -12.40 -0.03 9.93
N LEU A 60 -12.04 0.20 11.19
CA LEU A 60 -12.93 0.79 12.20
C LEU A 60 -13.08 2.30 12.05
N SER A 61 -12.00 2.99 11.69
CA SER A 61 -11.99 4.44 11.60
C SER A 61 -12.49 4.97 10.27
N GLY A 62 -12.94 6.23 10.27
CA GLY A 62 -13.36 6.95 9.11
C GLY A 62 -12.24 7.52 8.24
N ALA A 63 -10.99 7.57 8.69
CA ALA A 63 -9.91 8.25 7.98
C ALA A 63 -9.65 7.69 6.57
N LEU A 64 -9.76 8.53 5.57
CA LEU A 64 -9.53 8.23 4.17
C LEU A 64 -8.28 8.95 3.69
N GLY A 65 -7.42 8.26 3.06
CA GLY A 65 -6.32 8.88 2.33
C GLY A 65 -5.04 9.02 3.14
N PRO A 66 -4.01 9.66 2.53
CA PRO A 66 -2.79 9.98 3.24
C PRO A 66 -3.14 10.94 4.35
N VAL A 67 -2.86 10.52 5.54
CA VAL A 67 -2.99 11.38 6.69
C VAL A 67 -1.78 12.30 6.69
N THR A 68 -1.94 13.43 6.06
CA THR A 68 -1.18 14.59 6.49
C THR A 68 -1.86 15.04 7.78
N GLY A 69 -1.11 15.40 8.81
CA GLY A 69 -1.63 15.70 10.16
C GLY A 69 -2.82 16.66 10.29
N ARG A 70 -3.26 17.24 9.18
CA ARG A 70 -4.43 18.13 9.11
C ARG A 70 -5.77 17.43 8.93
N HIS A 71 -5.79 16.20 8.43
CA HIS A 71 -7.04 15.47 8.08
C HIS A 71 -7.31 14.24 8.95
N ALA A 72 -6.46 14.00 9.94
CA ALA A 72 -6.65 12.87 10.87
C ALA A 72 -7.80 13.08 11.87
N HIS A 73 -8.34 14.30 11.94
CA HIS A 73 -9.00 14.73 13.16
C HIS A 73 -10.44 14.24 13.34
N ASP A 74 -11.21 14.14 12.26
CA ASP A 74 -12.67 14.07 12.49
C ASP A 74 -13.22 12.66 12.63
N ASP A 75 -12.49 11.62 12.21
CA ASP A 75 -13.02 10.25 12.16
C ASP A 75 -12.08 9.16 12.67
N ASN A 76 -10.96 9.49 13.26
CA ASN A 76 -10.08 8.48 13.85
C ASN A 76 -10.44 8.25 15.32
N PRO A 77 -10.91 7.05 15.70
CA PRO A 77 -11.29 6.77 17.07
C PRO A 77 -10.13 6.90 18.08
N LEU A 78 -8.89 6.82 17.64
CA LEU A 78 -7.70 6.97 18.48
C LEU A 78 -7.31 8.43 18.72
N THR A 79 -7.85 9.37 17.93
CA THR A 79 -7.60 10.80 18.05
C THR A 79 -8.84 11.61 18.41
N ALA A 80 -10.01 11.03 18.29
CA ALA A 80 -11.31 11.66 18.58
C ALA A 80 -11.69 11.57 20.05
N GLY A 81 -10.86 12.06 20.95
CA GLY A 81 -11.18 12.18 22.36
C GLY A 81 -11.50 10.88 23.12
N HIS A 82 -11.75 10.99 24.40
CA HIS A 82 -11.95 9.84 25.30
C HIS A 82 -13.16 8.95 24.97
N GLU A 83 -14.17 9.47 24.30
CA GLU A 83 -15.39 8.73 23.98
C GLU A 83 -15.23 7.74 22.84
N ALA A 84 -14.25 7.94 21.96
CA ALA A 84 -13.99 7.04 20.83
C ALA A 84 -13.09 5.85 21.18
N LEU A 85 -12.30 5.95 22.24
CA LEU A 85 -11.48 4.88 22.77
C LEU A 85 -12.25 4.11 23.84
N GLY A 86 -12.04 2.81 23.93
CA GLY A 86 -12.58 1.98 24.99
C GLY A 86 -13.73 1.05 24.55
N PRO A 87 -14.68 0.74 25.42
CA PRO A 87 -15.61 -0.38 25.23
C PRO A 87 -16.39 -0.34 23.92
N GLY A 88 -16.87 0.81 23.47
CA GLY A 88 -17.65 0.92 22.22
C GLY A 88 -16.82 0.61 20.96
N LEU A 89 -15.51 0.87 20.97
CA LEU A 89 -14.63 0.51 19.88
C LEU A 89 -14.37 -1.00 19.87
N ILE A 90 -14.17 -1.59 21.03
CA ILE A 90 -13.97 -3.04 21.20
C ILE A 90 -15.24 -3.79 20.76
N GLU A 91 -16.42 -3.39 21.24
CA GLU A 91 -17.71 -3.99 20.86
C GLU A 91 -17.92 -3.96 19.33
N ARG A 92 -17.53 -2.87 18.67
CA ARG A 92 -17.59 -2.78 17.19
C ARG A 92 -16.60 -3.73 16.51
N ALA A 93 -15.39 -3.85 17.05
CA ALA A 93 -14.39 -4.79 16.55
C ALA A 93 -14.87 -6.24 16.72
N GLU A 94 -15.44 -6.58 17.88
CA GLU A 94 -16.07 -7.88 18.14
C GLU A 94 -17.16 -8.18 17.11
N GLY A 95 -18.07 -7.23 16.88
CA GLY A 95 -19.12 -7.39 15.88
C GLY A 95 -18.59 -7.64 14.47
N PHE A 96 -17.50 -6.99 14.07
CA PHE A 96 -16.86 -7.24 12.78
C PHE A 96 -16.22 -8.63 12.70
N ILE A 97 -15.53 -9.07 13.76
CA ILE A 97 -14.95 -10.41 13.83
C ILE A 97 -16.05 -11.48 13.81
N ASP A 98 -17.15 -11.29 14.54
CA ASP A 98 -18.32 -12.18 14.52
C ASP A 98 -18.99 -12.23 13.13
N ALA A 99 -18.84 -11.18 12.33
CA ALA A 99 -19.25 -11.15 10.94
C ALA A 99 -18.22 -11.82 10.00
N GLY A 100 -17.15 -12.42 10.51
CA GLY A 100 -16.21 -13.23 9.76
C GLY A 100 -15.07 -12.46 9.13
N VAL A 101 -14.72 -11.24 9.61
CA VAL A 101 -13.50 -10.59 9.13
C VAL A 101 -12.26 -11.20 9.78
N ASP A 102 -11.14 -11.21 9.05
CA ASP A 102 -9.87 -11.81 9.46
C ASP A 102 -8.95 -10.83 10.20
N GLY A 103 -9.37 -9.58 10.30
CA GLY A 103 -8.56 -8.58 10.97
C GLY A 103 -9.23 -7.23 11.09
N ILE A 104 -8.63 -6.40 11.92
CA ILE A 104 -9.09 -5.05 12.24
C ILE A 104 -8.03 -4.05 11.84
N ASP A 105 -8.44 -2.94 11.28
CA ASP A 105 -7.57 -1.82 10.92
C ASP A 105 -8.08 -0.53 11.56
N LEU A 106 -7.19 0.16 12.26
CA LEU A 106 -7.53 1.41 12.96
C LEU A 106 -7.42 2.64 12.05
N GLY A 107 -6.92 2.45 10.81
CA GLY A 107 -6.61 3.57 9.94
C GLY A 107 -5.44 4.39 10.44
N ALA A 108 -5.49 5.69 10.23
CA ALA A 108 -4.41 6.57 10.64
C ALA A 108 -4.43 6.81 12.15
N ILE A 109 -3.26 6.65 12.76
CA ILE A 109 -3.03 6.97 14.15
C ILE A 109 -1.99 8.09 14.27
N LEU A 110 -2.26 9.05 15.17
CA LEU A 110 -1.31 10.11 15.49
C LEU A 110 -0.37 9.66 16.60
N PRO A 111 0.87 10.12 16.59
CA PRO A 111 1.76 9.95 17.73
C PRO A 111 1.21 10.71 18.95
N PRO A 112 1.46 10.20 20.17
CA PRO A 112 0.96 10.80 21.40
C PRO A 112 1.37 12.26 21.61
N GLU A 113 2.48 12.67 21.05
CA GLU A 113 3.06 14.01 21.19
C GLU A 113 2.25 15.09 20.46
N VAL A 114 1.41 14.70 19.51
CA VAL A 114 0.63 15.62 18.66
C VAL A 114 -0.71 15.98 19.27
N SER A 115 -1.27 15.08 20.08
CA SER A 115 -2.52 15.32 20.80
C SER A 115 -2.26 15.37 22.30
N GLN A 116 -2.24 16.55 22.87
CA GLN A 116 -2.15 16.73 24.32
C GLN A 116 -3.40 16.19 25.07
N GLU A 117 -4.43 15.85 24.32
CA GLU A 117 -5.70 15.34 24.84
C GLU A 117 -5.81 13.80 24.78
N THR A 118 -4.82 13.11 24.20
CA THR A 118 -4.88 11.64 24.12
C THR A 118 -4.51 11.02 25.46
N ASP A 119 -5.43 10.26 26.04
CA ASP A 119 -5.15 9.39 27.20
C ASP A 119 -4.33 8.18 26.74
N LEU A 120 -3.02 8.23 26.99
CA LEU A 120 -2.08 7.19 26.59
C LEU A 120 -2.33 5.85 27.27
N ASP A 121 -2.84 5.86 28.49
CA ASP A 121 -3.18 4.63 29.23
C ASP A 121 -4.42 3.99 28.61
N LEU A 122 -5.41 4.79 28.24
CA LEU A 122 -6.59 4.30 27.54
C LEU A 122 -6.24 3.80 26.14
N LEU A 123 -5.40 4.52 25.39
CA LEU A 123 -4.88 4.09 24.08
C LEU A 123 -4.17 2.73 24.21
N SER A 124 -3.25 2.60 25.16
CA SER A 124 -2.48 1.37 25.38
C SER A 124 -3.40 0.19 25.72
N ARG A 125 -4.37 0.40 26.60
CA ARG A 125 -5.34 -0.65 26.96
C ARG A 125 -6.20 -1.04 25.76
N THR A 126 -6.73 -0.08 25.03
CA THR A 126 -7.56 -0.34 23.84
C THR A 126 -6.81 -1.11 22.78
N CYS A 127 -5.56 -0.72 22.46
CA CYS A 127 -4.73 -1.46 21.51
C CYS A 127 -4.41 -2.89 21.98
N ALA A 128 -4.12 -3.07 23.27
CA ALA A 128 -3.87 -4.39 23.86
C ALA A 128 -5.11 -5.29 23.80
N GLU A 129 -6.29 -4.75 24.14
CA GLU A 129 -7.56 -5.48 24.05
C GLU A 129 -7.89 -5.86 22.60
N LEU A 130 -7.72 -4.97 21.65
CA LEU A 130 -7.90 -5.26 20.22
C LEU A 130 -6.93 -6.33 19.72
N LEU A 131 -5.66 -6.26 20.13
CA LEU A 131 -4.67 -7.27 19.79
C LEU A 131 -5.06 -8.64 20.35
N MET A 132 -5.49 -8.71 21.61
CA MET A 132 -5.96 -9.93 22.22
C MET A 132 -7.20 -10.48 21.52
N LEU A 133 -8.17 -9.62 21.22
CA LEU A 133 -9.39 -9.98 20.51
C LEU A 133 -9.07 -10.61 19.15
N VAL A 134 -8.29 -9.92 18.31
CA VAL A 134 -7.92 -10.40 16.98
C VAL A 134 -7.14 -11.72 17.07
N SER A 135 -6.13 -11.78 17.95
CA SER A 135 -5.26 -12.97 18.08
C SER A 135 -5.99 -14.20 18.64
N SER A 136 -7.04 -14.01 19.46
CA SER A 136 -7.82 -15.12 20.03
C SER A 136 -8.92 -15.62 19.11
N SER A 137 -9.42 -14.76 18.22
CA SER A 137 -10.60 -15.06 17.41
C SER A 137 -10.25 -15.62 16.04
N THR A 138 -9.11 -15.21 15.47
CA THR A 138 -8.73 -15.58 14.12
C THR A 138 -7.27 -16.05 14.09
N PRO A 139 -6.98 -17.31 13.68
CA PRO A 139 -5.61 -17.74 13.41
C PRO A 139 -4.99 -16.80 12.37
N ASP A 140 -3.80 -16.29 12.63
CA ASP A 140 -3.12 -15.30 11.79
C ASP A 140 -3.92 -13.99 11.60
N GLY A 141 -4.75 -13.62 12.56
CA GLY A 141 -5.53 -12.38 12.53
C GLY A 141 -4.63 -11.14 12.50
N ILE A 142 -5.07 -10.10 11.81
CA ILE A 142 -4.28 -8.89 11.60
C ILE A 142 -4.89 -7.71 12.36
N LEU A 143 -4.10 -7.08 13.22
CA LEU A 143 -4.36 -5.73 13.71
C LEU A 143 -3.43 -4.76 12.98
N GLY A 144 -4.01 -3.81 12.23
CA GLY A 144 -3.27 -2.87 11.38
C GLY A 144 -3.55 -1.42 11.70
N ALA A 145 -2.61 -0.55 11.32
CA ALA A 145 -2.75 0.91 11.38
C ALA A 145 -1.84 1.61 10.37
N ASP A 146 -2.12 2.89 10.13
CA ASP A 146 -1.29 3.79 9.33
C ASP A 146 -0.63 4.84 10.23
N VAL A 147 0.65 5.14 9.99
CA VAL A 147 1.36 6.26 10.58
C VAL A 147 1.87 7.20 9.51
N THR A 148 1.95 8.49 9.83
CA THR A 148 2.42 9.49 8.87
C THR A 148 3.90 9.81 9.06
N ALA A 149 4.59 10.02 7.93
CA ALA A 149 5.98 10.46 7.89
C ALA A 149 6.21 11.89 8.40
N GLU A 150 5.15 12.67 8.49
CA GLU A 150 5.22 14.05 9.02
C GLU A 150 5.77 14.10 10.44
N TYR A 151 5.54 13.03 11.21
CA TYR A 151 6.06 12.89 12.58
C TYR A 151 7.16 11.82 12.58
N GLY A 152 8.41 12.26 12.58
CA GLY A 152 9.59 11.42 12.33
C GLY A 152 9.72 10.18 13.20
N ASP A 153 9.29 10.23 14.46
CA ASP A 153 9.37 9.12 15.40
C ASP A 153 8.07 8.30 15.55
N SER A 154 7.04 8.65 14.79
CA SER A 154 5.73 7.99 14.89
C SER A 154 5.80 6.48 14.64
N LEU A 155 6.51 6.06 13.59
CA LEU A 155 6.71 4.64 13.29
C LEU A 155 7.41 3.92 14.46
N ARG A 156 8.53 4.49 14.93
CA ARG A 156 9.30 3.93 16.05
C ARG A 156 8.49 3.81 17.31
N HIS A 157 7.74 4.87 17.67
CA HIS A 157 6.91 4.86 18.87
C HIS A 157 5.93 3.70 18.88
N HIS A 158 5.20 3.51 17.78
CA HIS A 158 4.18 2.45 17.73
C HIS A 158 4.78 1.06 17.56
N LEU A 159 5.91 0.90 16.84
CA LEU A 159 6.63 -0.37 16.75
C LEU A 159 7.16 -0.82 18.11
N GLN A 160 7.67 0.11 18.92
CA GLN A 160 8.18 -0.17 20.27
C GLN A 160 7.10 -0.76 21.21
N LYS A 161 5.83 -0.50 20.93
CA LYS A 161 4.71 -0.99 21.75
C LYS A 161 4.23 -2.38 21.36
N ASP A 162 4.63 -2.86 20.18
CA ASP A 162 4.28 -4.19 19.67
C ASP A 162 2.76 -4.48 19.63
N TRP A 163 1.97 -3.46 19.31
CA TRP A 163 0.50 -3.60 19.26
C TRP A 163 -0.01 -4.07 17.91
N PHE A 164 0.77 -3.83 16.82
CA PHE A 164 0.29 -3.97 15.46
C PHE A 164 1.06 -5.04 14.70
N HIS A 165 0.33 -5.94 14.05
CA HIS A 165 0.90 -6.88 13.08
C HIS A 165 1.35 -6.16 11.81
N HIS A 166 0.54 -5.19 11.33
CA HIS A 166 0.87 -4.37 10.17
C HIS A 166 0.77 -2.89 10.53
N LEU A 167 1.90 -2.27 10.79
CA LEU A 167 1.99 -0.82 10.94
C LEU A 167 2.59 -0.23 9.67
N ARG A 168 1.77 0.45 8.87
CA ARG A 168 2.17 1.02 7.58
C ARG A 168 2.60 2.47 7.76
N ASN A 169 3.62 2.89 7.02
CA ASN A 169 4.04 4.29 6.95
C ASN A 169 3.93 4.84 5.53
N ASP A 170 3.85 6.17 5.44
CA ASP A 170 3.70 6.91 4.19
C ASP A 170 4.99 7.66 3.79
N ARG A 171 6.16 7.29 4.32
CA ARG A 171 7.43 7.99 4.05
C ARG A 171 7.76 8.12 2.58
N LEU A 172 7.40 7.12 1.77
CA LEU A 172 7.61 7.16 0.34
C LEU A 172 6.65 8.10 -0.40
N PHE A 173 5.57 8.50 0.22
CA PHE A 173 4.60 9.42 -0.36
C PHE A 173 5.16 10.82 -0.66
N LEU A 174 6.00 11.33 0.24
CA LEU A 174 6.62 12.65 0.13
C LEU A 174 8.06 12.60 -0.39
N THR A 175 8.50 11.46 -0.89
CA THR A 175 9.88 11.25 -1.35
C THR A 175 10.11 11.86 -2.72
N ARG A 176 11.27 12.48 -2.90
CA ARG A 176 11.73 12.94 -4.22
C ARG A 176 11.93 11.75 -5.16
N TRP A 177 11.75 11.99 -6.46
CA TRP A 177 12.04 10.99 -7.49
C TRP A 177 13.53 10.98 -7.81
N ASP A 178 14.31 10.51 -6.88
CA ASP A 178 15.74 10.24 -7.02
C ASP A 178 16.14 9.01 -6.19
N ALA A 179 17.18 8.31 -6.63
CA ALA A 179 17.62 7.06 -6.01
C ALA A 179 17.99 7.23 -4.53
N ASP A 180 18.71 8.28 -4.20
CA ASP A 180 19.19 8.53 -2.83
C ASP A 180 18.04 8.78 -1.86
N SER A 181 17.05 9.56 -2.28
CA SER A 181 15.89 9.85 -1.44
C SER A 181 15.04 8.61 -1.21
N ILE A 182 14.76 7.84 -2.27
CA ILE A 182 14.00 6.58 -2.16
C ILE A 182 14.78 5.57 -1.31
N ALA A 183 16.06 5.36 -1.57
CA ALA A 183 16.91 4.44 -0.80
C ALA A 183 16.97 4.81 0.69
N ARG A 184 17.13 6.10 1.00
CA ARG A 184 17.17 6.60 2.37
C ARG A 184 15.88 6.29 3.13
N HIS A 185 14.73 6.53 2.51
CA HIS A 185 13.43 6.27 3.14
C HIS A 185 13.15 4.78 3.32
N LEU A 186 13.48 3.96 2.32
CA LEU A 186 13.38 2.51 2.42
C LEU A 186 14.28 1.98 3.54
N LYS A 187 15.55 2.39 3.54
CA LYS A 187 16.53 1.97 4.56
C LYS A 187 16.08 2.36 5.96
N ALA A 188 15.70 3.63 6.17
CA ALA A 188 15.24 4.10 7.46
C ALA A 188 13.99 3.36 7.97
N SER A 189 13.05 3.00 7.06
CA SER A 189 11.88 2.21 7.44
C SER A 189 12.26 0.78 7.81
N LEU A 190 13.08 0.11 6.99
CA LEU A 190 13.54 -1.26 7.26
C LEU A 190 14.33 -1.38 8.56
N GLU A 191 15.23 -0.43 8.84
CA GLU A 191 15.98 -0.38 10.09
C GLU A 191 15.08 -0.26 11.32
N GLU A 192 13.97 0.48 11.23
CA GLU A 192 13.02 0.57 12.34
C GLU A 192 12.22 -0.74 12.50
N TYR A 193 11.73 -1.35 11.41
CA TYR A 193 11.05 -2.65 11.51
C TYR A 193 11.98 -3.74 12.06
N GLU A 194 13.21 -3.82 11.55
CA GLU A 194 14.20 -4.80 12.00
C GLU A 194 14.56 -4.63 13.48
N ARG A 195 14.73 -3.38 13.92
CA ARG A 195 15.04 -3.05 15.32
C ARG A 195 14.05 -3.62 16.31
N PHE A 196 12.78 -3.65 15.95
CA PHE A 196 11.69 -4.14 16.80
C PHE A 196 11.19 -5.54 16.42
N GLY A 197 11.83 -6.20 15.45
CA GLY A 197 11.43 -7.54 14.98
C GLY A 197 10.06 -7.57 14.30
N ALA A 198 9.56 -6.42 13.84
CA ALA A 198 8.27 -6.31 13.19
C ALA A 198 8.39 -6.56 11.68
N PRO A 199 7.43 -7.24 11.05
CA PRO A 199 7.42 -7.36 9.59
C PRO A 199 7.19 -6.00 8.94
N PRO A 200 7.92 -5.65 7.88
CA PRO A 200 7.66 -4.44 7.13
C PRO A 200 6.24 -4.43 6.56
N ALA A 201 5.59 -3.28 6.61
CA ALA A 201 4.29 -3.08 5.98
C ALA A 201 4.32 -1.77 5.18
N TRP A 202 4.07 -1.89 3.89
CA TRP A 202 4.20 -0.79 2.94
C TRP A 202 2.84 -0.35 2.45
N ARG A 203 2.64 0.94 2.45
CA ARG A 203 1.51 1.57 1.80
C ARG A 203 1.98 2.14 0.49
N VAL A 204 1.52 1.56 -0.61
CA VAL A 204 1.78 2.12 -1.92
C VAL A 204 0.81 3.26 -2.13
N MET A 205 1.34 4.46 -2.00
CA MET A 205 0.68 5.63 -2.53
C MET A 205 1.62 6.23 -3.55
N PRO A 206 1.15 6.44 -4.79
CA PRO A 206 1.97 7.15 -5.75
C PRO A 206 2.34 8.50 -5.14
N PRO A 207 3.62 8.81 -4.88
CA PRO A 207 4.04 10.04 -4.22
C PRO A 207 3.73 11.29 -5.04
N TYR A 208 3.09 11.10 -6.18
CA TYR A 208 2.81 12.11 -7.19
C TYR A 208 1.32 12.37 -7.36
N ARG A 209 0.50 11.86 -6.45
CA ARG A 209 -0.87 12.28 -6.39
C ARG A 209 -0.89 13.73 -5.97
N TYR A 210 -1.55 14.52 -6.81
CA TYR A 210 -1.86 15.90 -6.46
C TYR A 210 -2.74 15.89 -5.21
N HIS A 211 -2.26 16.51 -4.14
CA HIS A 211 -3.09 16.79 -2.98
C HIS A 211 -3.41 18.29 -3.04
N PRO A 212 -4.66 18.69 -3.21
CA PRO A 212 -5.04 20.10 -3.38
C PRO A 212 -4.64 20.96 -2.18
N ASP A 213 -4.55 20.37 -0.99
CA ASP A 213 -4.18 21.06 0.24
C ASP A 213 -2.66 21.14 0.47
N LEU A 214 -1.86 20.45 -0.34
CA LEU A 214 -0.41 20.57 -0.34
C LEU A 214 -0.03 21.67 -1.33
N GLU A 215 -0.17 22.93 -0.94
CA GLU A 215 0.37 24.02 -1.74
C GLU A 215 1.87 23.79 -2.02
N PRO A 216 2.30 23.97 -3.29
CA PRO A 216 3.71 23.85 -3.62
C PRO A 216 4.48 24.93 -2.86
N SER A 217 5.09 24.59 -1.73
CA SER A 217 6.14 25.43 -1.18
C SER A 217 7.31 25.44 -2.15
N ASP A 218 8.11 26.52 -2.17
CA ASP A 218 9.27 26.65 -3.07
C ASP A 218 10.25 25.47 -2.97
N ASP A 219 10.27 24.75 -1.87
CA ASP A 219 11.09 23.55 -1.65
C ASP A 219 10.49 22.28 -2.29
N ARG A 220 9.29 22.33 -2.84
CA ARG A 220 8.58 21.19 -3.45
C ARG A 220 8.58 21.19 -4.97
N ARG A 221 9.58 21.77 -5.61
CA ARG A 221 9.77 21.79 -7.08
C ARG A 221 9.84 20.41 -7.74
N TRP A 222 9.93 19.36 -6.96
CA TRP A 222 9.91 17.98 -7.40
C TRP A 222 8.50 17.43 -7.64
N PHE A 223 7.47 18.17 -7.28
CA PHE A 223 6.08 17.84 -7.58
C PHE A 223 5.85 18.01 -9.08
N VAL A 224 5.51 16.90 -9.75
CA VAL A 224 5.20 16.90 -11.16
C VAL A 224 3.71 17.10 -11.36
N THR A 225 3.34 18.12 -12.12
CA THR A 225 1.96 18.41 -12.47
C THR A 225 1.50 17.69 -13.74
N ASP A 226 2.43 17.27 -14.59
CA ASP A 226 2.14 16.53 -15.82
C ASP A 226 1.60 15.14 -15.51
N ARG A 227 0.36 14.86 -16.01
CA ARG A 227 -0.38 13.63 -15.76
C ARG A 227 0.39 12.38 -16.24
N ALA A 228 0.98 12.43 -17.44
CA ALA A 228 1.66 11.27 -17.99
C ALA A 228 2.88 10.88 -17.16
N THR A 229 3.66 11.85 -16.71
CA THR A 229 4.81 11.64 -15.83
C THR A 229 4.36 11.12 -14.46
N ARG A 230 3.27 11.64 -13.90
CA ARG A 230 2.72 11.13 -12.62
C ARG A 230 2.31 9.66 -12.72
N LEU A 231 1.61 9.28 -13.79
CA LEU A 231 1.23 7.89 -14.05
C LEU A 231 2.46 6.99 -14.19
N ARG A 232 3.43 7.40 -15.01
CA ARG A 232 4.66 6.62 -15.19
C ARG A 232 5.40 6.40 -13.88
N ARG A 233 5.60 7.46 -13.09
CA ARG A 233 6.25 7.36 -11.78
C ARG A 233 5.45 6.49 -10.82
N GLY A 234 4.12 6.64 -10.80
CA GLY A 234 3.22 5.81 -9.98
C GLY A 234 3.38 4.32 -10.29
N THR A 235 3.31 3.93 -11.56
CA THR A 235 3.48 2.54 -11.98
C THR A 235 4.89 2.02 -11.66
N ALA A 236 5.94 2.83 -11.90
CA ALA A 236 7.31 2.44 -11.57
C ALA A 236 7.49 2.23 -10.06
N LEU A 237 6.92 3.11 -9.22
CA LEU A 237 6.99 2.97 -7.77
C LEU A 237 6.20 1.76 -7.27
N GLN A 238 4.99 1.52 -7.78
CA GLN A 238 4.22 0.33 -7.43
C GLN A 238 5.00 -0.95 -7.76
N THR A 239 5.64 -0.98 -8.92
CA THR A 239 6.47 -2.11 -9.33
C THR A 239 7.66 -2.29 -8.38
N LEU A 240 8.34 -1.21 -7.98
CA LEU A 240 9.37 -1.25 -6.94
C LEU A 240 8.82 -1.79 -5.62
N MET A 241 7.69 -1.24 -5.15
CA MET A 241 7.11 -1.60 -3.84
C MET A 241 6.68 -3.07 -3.80
N LEU A 242 6.14 -3.62 -4.90
CA LEU A 242 5.76 -5.02 -4.98
C LEU A 242 6.96 -5.98 -4.92
N ALA A 243 8.19 -5.51 -5.15
CA ALA A 243 9.40 -6.29 -4.94
C ALA A 243 9.86 -6.35 -3.47
N LEU A 244 9.45 -5.40 -2.62
CA LEU A 244 9.97 -5.27 -1.26
C LEU A 244 9.49 -6.42 -0.34
N PRO A 245 10.29 -6.79 0.69
CA PRO A 245 9.84 -7.72 1.73
C PRO A 245 8.69 -7.14 2.56
N GLY A 246 7.96 -8.02 3.26
CA GLY A 246 6.84 -7.65 4.12
C GLY A 246 5.50 -7.59 3.41
N ALA A 247 4.51 -6.90 3.98
CA ALA A 247 3.18 -6.74 3.41
C ALA A 247 3.09 -5.48 2.54
N VAL A 248 2.43 -5.55 1.40
CA VAL A 248 2.23 -4.40 0.49
C VAL A 248 0.74 -4.12 0.35
N TYR A 249 0.34 -2.90 0.63
CA TYR A 249 -1.05 -2.43 0.53
C TYR A 249 -1.17 -1.49 -0.66
N LEU A 250 -1.90 -1.92 -1.69
CA LEU A 250 -2.29 -1.07 -2.81
C LEU A 250 -3.59 -0.33 -2.47
N ARG A 251 -3.69 0.93 -2.86
CA ARG A 251 -4.93 1.66 -2.76
C ARG A 251 -5.76 1.41 -4.02
N GLN A 252 -7.06 1.19 -3.82
CA GLN A 252 -8.00 1.03 -4.92
C GLN A 252 -7.92 2.18 -5.94
N GLY A 253 -7.73 1.82 -7.21
CA GLY A 253 -7.56 2.74 -8.33
C GLY A 253 -6.09 2.98 -8.71
N ASP A 254 -5.13 2.71 -7.82
CA ASP A 254 -3.71 2.83 -8.16
C ASP A 254 -3.30 1.77 -9.18
N GLU A 255 -3.87 0.57 -9.07
CA GLU A 255 -3.65 -0.56 -9.97
C GLU A 255 -4.12 -0.33 -11.40
N VAL A 256 -5.03 0.61 -11.59
CA VAL A 256 -5.54 1.02 -12.91
C VAL A 256 -5.06 2.42 -13.32
N GLY A 257 -4.24 3.08 -12.50
CA GLY A 257 -3.66 4.38 -12.79
C GLY A 257 -4.61 5.58 -12.60
N ILE A 258 -5.60 5.47 -11.71
CA ILE A 258 -6.46 6.62 -11.36
C ILE A 258 -5.65 7.61 -10.52
N LEU A 259 -5.62 8.86 -10.93
CA LEU A 259 -5.06 9.98 -10.18
C LEU A 259 -6.13 10.66 -9.31
N ASP A 260 -5.72 11.36 -8.26
CA ASP A 260 -6.66 12.02 -7.33
C ASP A 260 -7.47 13.14 -7.98
N ASP A 261 -6.92 13.82 -8.97
CA ASP A 261 -7.62 14.82 -9.78
C ASP A 261 -8.65 14.22 -10.77
N ASP A 262 -8.67 12.91 -10.93
CA ASP A 262 -9.66 12.19 -11.76
C ASP A 262 -10.92 11.79 -10.95
N LYS A 263 -10.95 12.04 -9.65
CA LYS A 263 -12.02 11.54 -8.80
C LYS A 263 -13.24 12.43 -8.80
N ASP A 264 -14.36 11.82 -9.11
CA ASP A 264 -15.64 12.25 -8.56
C ASP A 264 -15.71 11.75 -7.09
N ASP A 265 -16.11 12.60 -6.15
CA ASP A 265 -16.02 12.39 -4.69
C ASP A 265 -16.85 11.20 -4.15
N SER A 266 -17.49 10.43 -5.02
CA SER A 266 -18.30 9.28 -4.65
C SER A 266 -17.50 7.97 -4.65
N PRO A 267 -17.46 7.21 -3.53
CA PRO A 267 -16.85 5.88 -3.51
C PRO A 267 -17.41 4.92 -4.56
N MET A 268 -18.67 5.11 -4.95
CA MET A 268 -19.34 4.29 -5.96
C MET A 268 -18.89 4.62 -7.37
N SER A 269 -18.61 5.89 -7.67
CA SER A 269 -18.05 6.28 -8.97
C SER A 269 -16.62 5.73 -9.13
N LEU A 270 -15.83 5.77 -8.08
CA LEU A 270 -14.48 5.17 -8.07
C LEU A 270 -14.53 3.68 -8.39
N LEU A 271 -15.45 2.93 -7.78
CA LEU A 271 -15.60 1.50 -8.02
C LEU A 271 -15.98 1.19 -9.48
N GLN A 272 -16.92 1.94 -10.03
CA GLN A 272 -17.33 1.78 -11.44
C GLN A 272 -16.17 2.10 -12.38
N GLU A 273 -15.41 3.14 -12.10
CA GLU A 273 -14.27 3.55 -12.92
C GLU A 273 -13.12 2.53 -12.84
N VAL A 274 -12.82 2.00 -11.66
CA VAL A 274 -11.84 0.91 -11.49
C VAL A 274 -12.25 -0.30 -12.32
N THR A 275 -13.50 -0.74 -12.23
CA THR A 275 -13.99 -1.89 -13.00
C THR A 275 -13.86 -1.65 -14.49
N ARG A 276 -14.32 -0.49 -14.98
CA ARG A 276 -14.23 -0.12 -16.40
C ARG A 276 -12.78 -0.11 -16.90
N LEU A 277 -11.87 0.53 -16.17
CA LEU A 277 -10.46 0.61 -16.54
C LEU A 277 -9.77 -0.75 -16.43
N ALA A 278 -10.12 -1.57 -15.46
CA ALA A 278 -9.58 -2.92 -15.33
C ALA A 278 -9.98 -3.80 -16.52
N ASP A 279 -11.22 -3.71 -16.98
CA ASP A 279 -11.70 -4.43 -18.16
C ASP A 279 -10.99 -3.93 -19.43
N GLU A 280 -10.84 -2.62 -19.60
CA GLU A 280 -10.16 -2.03 -20.76
C GLU A 280 -8.66 -2.37 -20.81
N GLN A 281 -8.02 -2.47 -19.65
CA GLN A 281 -6.57 -2.70 -19.52
C GLN A 281 -6.21 -4.18 -19.41
N GLY A 282 -7.14 -5.04 -19.02
CA GLY A 282 -6.87 -6.40 -18.58
C GLY A 282 -6.05 -7.26 -19.55
N ASP A 283 -6.24 -7.05 -20.86
CA ASP A 283 -5.57 -7.79 -21.94
C ASP A 283 -4.40 -7.00 -22.58
N LEU A 284 -4.16 -5.78 -22.13
CA LEU A 284 -3.10 -4.94 -22.68
C LEU A 284 -1.78 -5.20 -21.95
N LEU A 285 -0.81 -5.80 -22.63
CA LEU A 285 0.55 -5.96 -22.11
C LEU A 285 1.16 -4.60 -21.78
N GLY A 286 1.76 -4.49 -20.60
CA GLY A 286 2.36 -3.23 -20.12
C GLY A 286 1.36 -2.22 -19.55
N SER A 287 0.06 -2.58 -19.49
CA SER A 287 -0.90 -1.75 -18.74
C SER A 287 -0.62 -1.80 -17.23
N PRO A 288 -1.05 -0.79 -16.46
CA PRO A 288 -0.93 -0.81 -15.01
C PRO A 288 -1.49 -2.08 -14.38
N VAL A 289 -2.70 -2.51 -14.76
CA VAL A 289 -3.34 -3.74 -14.25
C VAL A 289 -2.51 -4.98 -14.56
N ALA A 290 -2.06 -5.15 -15.81
CA ALA A 290 -1.25 -6.30 -16.21
C ALA A 290 0.09 -6.32 -15.47
N THR A 291 0.70 -5.16 -15.26
CA THR A 291 1.96 -5.02 -14.51
C THR A 291 1.78 -5.42 -13.05
N VAL A 292 0.73 -4.91 -12.37
CA VAL A 292 0.45 -5.25 -10.97
C VAL A 292 0.13 -6.75 -10.83
N ARG A 293 -0.68 -7.31 -11.72
CA ARG A 293 -1.02 -8.74 -11.73
C ARG A 293 0.23 -9.61 -11.87
N HIS A 294 1.09 -9.30 -12.82
CA HIS A 294 2.33 -10.04 -13.04
C HIS A 294 3.30 -9.89 -11.86
N ALA A 295 3.47 -8.66 -11.35
CA ALA A 295 4.30 -8.41 -10.17
C ALA A 295 3.80 -9.19 -8.94
N SER A 296 2.49 -9.21 -8.69
CA SER A 296 1.89 -9.97 -7.58
C SER A 296 2.08 -11.48 -7.73
N HIS A 297 1.99 -11.99 -8.96
CA HIS A 297 2.27 -13.40 -9.25
C HIS A 297 3.73 -13.76 -8.95
N LEU A 298 4.69 -13.01 -9.51
CA LEU A 298 6.11 -13.20 -9.25
C LEU A 298 6.45 -13.04 -7.76
N ARG A 299 5.83 -12.08 -7.09
CA ARG A 299 5.99 -11.86 -5.65
C ARG A 299 5.64 -13.11 -4.84
N ARG A 300 4.54 -13.77 -5.17
CA ARG A 300 4.09 -15.00 -4.52
C ARG A 300 4.99 -16.18 -4.88
N GLU A 301 5.26 -16.38 -6.17
CA GLU A 301 6.10 -17.46 -6.68
C GLU A 301 7.50 -17.43 -6.06
N ARG A 302 8.10 -16.23 -5.98
CA ARG A 302 9.46 -16.05 -5.43
C ARG A 302 9.47 -15.80 -3.92
N GLN A 303 8.32 -15.86 -3.25
CA GLN A 303 8.19 -15.66 -1.79
C GLN A 303 8.87 -14.36 -1.30
N LEU A 304 8.68 -13.27 -2.05
CA LEU A 304 9.31 -11.99 -1.74
C LEU A 304 8.91 -11.38 -0.38
N PRO A 305 7.71 -11.64 0.20
CA PRO A 305 7.40 -11.15 1.55
C PRO A 305 8.42 -11.52 2.62
N HIS A 306 9.09 -12.67 2.45
CA HIS A 306 10.08 -13.18 3.40
C HIS A 306 11.51 -13.17 2.83
N ALA A 307 11.73 -12.47 1.74
CA ALA A 307 13.02 -12.44 1.09
C ALA A 307 13.99 -11.48 1.79
N PRO A 308 15.27 -11.83 1.89
CA PRO A 308 16.30 -10.87 2.25
C PRO A 308 16.43 -9.81 1.15
N MET A 309 16.77 -8.58 1.55
CA MET A 309 16.97 -7.46 0.64
C MET A 309 18.31 -6.76 0.94
N ALA A 310 18.98 -6.30 -0.10
CA ALA A 310 20.17 -5.48 -0.01
C ALA A 310 20.17 -4.37 -1.06
N PHE A 311 20.74 -3.22 -0.74
CA PHE A 311 21.02 -2.17 -1.72
C PHE A 311 22.29 -2.54 -2.49
N VAL A 312 22.26 -2.35 -3.82
CA VAL A 312 23.37 -2.67 -4.72
C VAL A 312 23.88 -1.39 -5.36
N SER A 313 25.19 -1.26 -5.48
CA SER A 313 25.85 -0.13 -6.16
C SER A 313 27.15 -0.60 -6.81
N GLY A 314 27.73 0.23 -7.69
CA GLY A 314 29.01 -0.03 -8.32
C GLY A 314 28.96 -1.03 -9.46
N MET A 315 27.81 -1.29 -10.05
CA MET A 315 27.69 -2.07 -11.28
C MET A 315 28.13 -1.19 -12.48
N GLU A 316 29.07 -1.66 -13.31
CA GLU A 316 29.64 -0.87 -14.41
C GLU A 316 28.59 -0.34 -15.42
N TRP A 317 27.51 -1.09 -15.60
CA TRP A 317 26.43 -0.73 -16.55
C TRP A 317 25.32 0.12 -15.94
N CYS A 318 25.27 0.25 -14.62
CA CYS A 318 24.21 0.94 -13.90
C CYS A 318 24.74 2.24 -13.28
N PRO A 319 24.22 3.40 -13.64
CA PRO A 319 24.65 4.66 -13.04
C PRO A 319 24.26 4.74 -11.56
N ASP A 320 25.11 5.42 -10.76
CA ASP A 320 24.93 5.53 -9.30
C ASP A 320 23.66 6.30 -8.91
N ASP A 321 23.10 7.11 -9.80
CA ASP A 321 21.86 7.86 -9.60
C ASP A 321 20.59 7.06 -10.00
N ALA A 322 20.72 5.77 -10.31
CA ALA A 322 19.62 4.82 -10.41
C ALA A 322 19.53 3.96 -9.15
N LEU A 323 18.32 3.65 -8.71
CA LEU A 323 18.11 2.80 -7.55
C LEU A 323 18.20 1.32 -7.93
N SER A 324 19.11 0.59 -7.31
CA SER A 324 19.24 -0.86 -7.48
C SER A 324 19.16 -1.58 -6.13
N ILE A 325 18.30 -2.57 -6.05
CA ILE A 325 18.16 -3.44 -4.89
C ILE A 325 18.17 -4.92 -5.31
N LEU A 326 18.82 -5.74 -4.52
CA LEU A 326 18.77 -7.19 -4.65
C LEU A 326 17.73 -7.71 -3.66
N VAL A 327 16.75 -8.46 -4.16
CA VAL A 327 15.73 -9.12 -3.34
C VAL A 327 15.77 -10.61 -3.69
N ARG A 328 16.33 -11.43 -2.79
CA ARG A 328 16.62 -12.85 -3.00
C ARG A 328 17.57 -13.03 -4.21
N ASP A 329 17.08 -13.58 -5.30
CA ASP A 329 17.77 -13.87 -6.56
C ASP A 329 17.41 -12.88 -7.69
N MET A 330 16.80 -11.77 -7.32
CA MET A 330 16.25 -10.81 -8.26
C MET A 330 16.85 -9.43 -8.06
N LEU A 331 17.42 -8.86 -9.11
CA LEU A 331 17.82 -7.45 -9.16
C LEU A 331 16.64 -6.59 -9.59
N VAL A 332 16.28 -5.63 -8.77
CA VAL A 332 15.26 -4.61 -9.07
C VAL A 332 15.95 -3.29 -9.31
N LEU A 333 15.87 -2.82 -10.54
CA LEU A 333 16.40 -1.53 -10.97
C LEU A 333 15.25 -0.55 -11.17
N THR A 334 15.31 0.60 -10.53
CA THR A 334 14.42 1.73 -10.81
C THR A 334 15.23 2.87 -11.42
N ASN A 335 14.98 3.14 -12.69
CA ASN A 335 15.64 4.23 -13.40
C ASN A 335 15.02 5.58 -12.98
N THR A 336 15.60 6.21 -11.99
CA THR A 336 15.23 7.55 -11.52
C THR A 336 15.89 8.67 -12.30
N THR A 337 16.81 8.33 -13.22
CA THR A 337 17.59 9.30 -14.00
C THR A 337 16.77 9.86 -15.17
N SER A 338 17.33 10.86 -15.84
CA SER A 338 16.77 11.42 -17.07
C SER A 338 17.23 10.71 -18.34
N THR A 339 18.13 9.73 -18.21
CA THR A 339 18.72 9.00 -19.35
C THR A 339 18.30 7.53 -19.32
N SER A 340 18.35 6.89 -20.46
CA SER A 340 18.09 5.46 -20.58
C SER A 340 19.30 4.65 -20.12
N ILE A 341 19.05 3.48 -19.52
CA ILE A 341 20.08 2.57 -19.02
C ILE A 341 20.07 1.29 -19.85
N GLY A 342 21.22 0.93 -20.44
CA GLY A 342 21.36 -0.34 -21.16
C GLY A 342 21.62 -1.50 -20.21
N LEU A 343 20.79 -2.53 -20.27
CA LEU A 343 21.03 -3.76 -19.52
C LEU A 343 22.17 -4.58 -20.16
N PRO A 344 22.86 -5.46 -19.41
CA PRO A 344 23.77 -6.43 -19.97
C PRO A 344 23.13 -7.27 -21.10
N GLU A 345 23.94 -7.74 -22.06
CA GLU A 345 23.44 -8.47 -23.23
C GLU A 345 22.64 -9.74 -22.90
N HIS A 346 22.93 -10.36 -21.75
CA HIS A 346 22.30 -11.60 -21.32
C HIS A 346 21.27 -11.40 -20.20
N ALA A 347 20.85 -10.14 -19.97
CA ALA A 347 19.89 -9.83 -18.93
C ALA A 347 18.55 -10.53 -19.18
N GLU A 348 18.13 -11.36 -18.23
CA GLU A 348 16.80 -11.96 -18.21
C GLU A 348 15.86 -11.05 -17.43
N VAL A 349 14.94 -10.40 -18.14
CA VAL A 349 13.93 -9.51 -17.58
C VAL A 349 12.67 -10.30 -17.22
N LEU A 350 12.30 -10.27 -15.95
CA LEU A 350 11.09 -10.91 -15.43
C LEU A 350 9.87 -10.00 -15.57
N LEU A 351 10.06 -8.71 -15.33
CA LEU A 351 9.00 -7.71 -15.34
C LEU A 351 9.58 -6.33 -15.61
N ALA A 352 8.83 -5.50 -16.32
CA ALA A 352 9.10 -4.08 -16.44
C ALA A 352 7.81 -3.27 -16.25
N SER A 353 7.89 -2.13 -15.56
CA SER A 353 6.75 -1.24 -15.34
C SER A 353 6.29 -0.53 -16.62
N HIS A 354 7.16 -0.47 -17.62
CA HIS A 354 6.91 0.13 -18.93
C HIS A 354 7.69 -0.61 -20.01
N GLU A 355 7.29 -0.42 -21.27
CA GLU A 355 7.96 -1.01 -22.41
C GLU A 355 9.46 -0.68 -22.43
N LEU A 356 10.29 -1.69 -22.65
CA LEU A 356 11.72 -1.56 -22.82
C LEU A 356 12.05 -1.39 -24.30
N ALA A 357 12.96 -0.48 -24.61
CA ALA A 357 13.48 -0.34 -25.98
C ALA A 357 14.54 -1.42 -26.26
N HIS A 358 14.76 -1.68 -27.53
CA HIS A 358 15.86 -2.52 -28.02
C HIS A 358 16.81 -1.67 -28.86
N THR A 359 18.11 -1.70 -28.50
CA THR A 359 19.14 -1.01 -29.25
C THR A 359 20.40 -1.86 -29.27
N ASP A 360 20.94 -2.14 -30.46
CA ASP A 360 22.18 -2.91 -30.66
C ASP A 360 22.19 -4.27 -29.91
N GLY A 361 21.04 -4.96 -29.89
CA GLY A 361 20.90 -6.25 -29.27
C GLY A 361 20.73 -6.22 -27.73
N ARG A 362 20.65 -5.04 -27.12
CA ARG A 362 20.46 -4.85 -25.68
C ARG A 362 19.08 -4.30 -25.37
N LEU A 363 18.56 -4.71 -24.21
CA LEU A 363 17.39 -4.09 -23.61
C LEU A 363 17.77 -2.77 -22.96
N ILE A 364 16.96 -1.76 -23.23
CA ILE A 364 17.17 -0.40 -22.74
C ILE A 364 16.01 -0.03 -21.80
N VAL A 365 16.35 0.33 -20.57
CA VAL A 365 15.40 0.78 -19.54
C VAL A 365 15.22 2.29 -19.65
N PRO A 366 14.06 2.77 -20.10
CA PRO A 366 13.82 4.21 -20.23
C PRO A 366 13.81 4.91 -18.85
N PRO A 367 13.91 6.24 -18.81
CA PRO A 367 13.64 7.01 -17.61
C PRO A 367 12.29 6.66 -16.97
N THR A 368 12.22 6.75 -15.67
CA THR A 368 10.96 6.50 -14.91
C THR A 368 10.41 5.09 -15.15
N THR A 369 11.27 4.09 -15.09
CA THR A 369 10.91 2.68 -15.30
C THR A 369 11.56 1.82 -14.22
N THR A 370 10.79 0.91 -13.64
CA THR A 370 11.29 -0.15 -12.76
C THR A 370 11.30 -1.47 -13.52
N VAL A 371 12.42 -2.20 -13.43
CA VAL A 371 12.59 -3.52 -14.05
C VAL A 371 13.08 -4.53 -13.01
N TRP A 372 12.57 -5.75 -13.09
CA TRP A 372 13.02 -6.91 -12.31
C TRP A 372 13.79 -7.84 -13.24
N CYS A 373 15.01 -8.16 -12.86
CA CYS A 373 15.88 -9.06 -13.62
C CYS A 373 16.32 -10.24 -12.74
N VAL A 374 16.62 -11.36 -13.34
CA VAL A 374 17.34 -12.44 -12.67
C VAL A 374 18.75 -11.94 -12.34
N ALA A 375 19.15 -11.94 -11.05
CA ALA A 375 20.38 -11.28 -10.60
C ALA A 375 21.65 -11.81 -11.29
N ASP A 376 21.76 -13.11 -11.43
CA ASP A 376 22.94 -13.77 -12.04
C ASP A 376 23.14 -13.41 -13.54
N THR A 377 22.12 -12.89 -14.19
CA THR A 377 22.18 -12.50 -15.61
C THR A 377 22.61 -11.04 -15.81
N VAL A 378 22.71 -10.26 -14.74
CA VAL A 378 23.05 -8.83 -14.74
C VAL A 378 24.23 -8.49 -13.82
N ALA A 379 24.85 -9.51 -13.18
CA ALA A 379 26.00 -9.36 -12.29
C ALA A 379 27.29 -8.99 -13.04
#